data_1a33a5fea53b5ead2f9e844ef0e129dd
#
_entry.id   1a33a5fea53b5ead2f9e844ef0e129dd
#
_cell.length_a   1.000
_cell.length_b   1.000
_cell.length_c   1.000
_cell.angle_alpha   90.00
_cell.angle_beta   90.00
_cell.angle_gamma   90.00
#
_symmetry.space_group_name_H-M   'P 1'
#
loop_
_entity.id
_entity.type
_entity.pdbx_description
1 polymer ?
#
loop_
_entity_poly.entity_id
_entity_poly.type
_entity_poly.pdbx_seq_one_letter_code
_entity_poly.pdbx_strand_id
1 'polypeptide(L)'
;AEGSTVTISTAGTYIVSGNLIDGSIIVATSENDKVQIVLNGVKIACSSGPAIDIQSADKCFITLAEGTQNSLSDGSAYASEEANACIYATCDLTINGSGSLDVSGNYRHGVFSKDDLVVYGGTIRVSAVEDGLNGKDSVKIGAGDISITAGADGVKSSKSTNPEKGFVYVSDGSLSIDAEDDGIQAKTYLCIAGGSIEVDAADDALHSDLEGALNGGSTTVRSGDDAFHCETKLEVNDGLFVAETCS
;
A
#
# COMPACT_ATOMS: atom_id res chain seq x y z
N ALA A 1 4.62 -25.07 17.65
CA ALA A 1 5.58 -24.10 18.18
C ALA A 1 4.79 -22.81 18.43
N GLU A 2 4.93 -22.24 19.62
CA GLU A 2 4.40 -20.90 19.89
C GLU A 2 5.10 -19.91 18.94
N GLY A 3 4.35 -18.92 18.42
CA GLY A 3 4.84 -17.95 17.44
C GLY A 3 6.09 -17.23 17.96
N SER A 4 7.03 -16.97 17.07
CA SER A 4 8.27 -16.26 17.40
C SER A 4 8.12 -14.78 17.06
N THR A 5 8.42 -13.90 18.01
CA THR A 5 8.39 -12.45 17.80
C THR A 5 9.80 -11.90 17.80
N VAL A 6 10.10 -11.05 16.79
CA VAL A 6 11.33 -10.25 16.76
C VAL A 6 10.96 -8.82 17.06
N THR A 7 11.43 -8.26 18.18
CA THR A 7 11.10 -6.89 18.58
C THR A 7 12.29 -5.95 18.31
N ILE A 8 12.02 -4.87 17.56
CA ILE A 8 12.93 -3.75 17.33
C ILE A 8 12.50 -2.60 18.25
N SER A 9 13.33 -2.26 19.23
CA SER A 9 13.02 -1.30 20.27
C SER A 9 13.91 -0.04 20.27
N THR A 10 14.75 0.15 19.24
CA THR A 10 15.61 1.33 19.11
C THR A 10 15.69 1.76 17.65
N ALA A 11 15.99 3.05 17.42
CA ALA A 11 16.29 3.55 16.07
C ALA A 11 17.46 2.81 15.44
N GLY A 12 17.45 2.68 14.13
CA GLY A 12 18.56 2.06 13.38
C GLY A 12 18.13 1.36 12.10
N THR A 13 19.11 0.74 11.46
CA THR A 13 18.92 -0.09 10.27
C THR A 13 19.11 -1.55 10.64
N TYR A 14 18.12 -2.37 10.32
CA TYR A 14 18.06 -3.78 10.64
C TYR A 14 17.98 -4.59 9.35
N ILE A 15 18.99 -5.41 9.08
CA ILE A 15 18.98 -6.31 7.94
C ILE A 15 18.39 -7.64 8.41
N VAL A 16 17.28 -8.04 7.80
CA VAL A 16 16.55 -9.25 8.15
C VAL A 16 16.61 -10.24 7.00
N SER A 17 16.91 -11.51 7.32
CA SER A 17 16.93 -12.60 6.34
C SER A 17 16.49 -13.91 6.96
N GLY A 18 16.04 -14.86 6.12
CA GLY A 18 15.62 -16.19 6.55
C GLY A 18 14.13 -16.35 6.70
N ASN A 19 13.70 -17.42 7.36
CA ASN A 19 12.29 -17.81 7.43
C ASN A 19 11.77 -17.77 8.86
N LEU A 20 10.63 -17.11 9.04
CA LEU A 20 9.82 -17.14 10.26
C LEU A 20 8.49 -17.81 9.92
N ILE A 21 8.35 -19.08 10.32
CA ILE A 21 7.22 -19.93 9.88
C ILE A 21 5.90 -19.49 10.54
N ASP A 22 5.97 -19.06 11.81
CA ASP A 22 4.84 -18.48 12.53
C ASP A 22 5.38 -17.43 13.50
N GLY A 23 5.18 -16.16 13.18
CA GLY A 23 5.65 -15.06 14.00
C GLY A 23 5.66 -13.72 13.26
N SER A 24 6.13 -12.69 13.95
CA SER A 24 6.04 -11.30 13.51
C SER A 24 7.31 -10.52 13.82
N ILE A 25 7.57 -9.49 13.03
CA ILE A 25 8.49 -8.41 13.39
C ILE A 25 7.66 -7.28 13.99
N ILE A 26 7.94 -6.92 15.24
CA ILE A 26 7.32 -5.79 15.92
C ILE A 26 8.32 -4.65 16.01
N VAL A 27 7.92 -3.44 15.61
CA VAL A 27 8.66 -2.21 15.85
C VAL A 27 7.95 -1.43 16.94
N ALA A 28 8.63 -1.25 18.07
CA ALA A 28 8.13 -0.52 19.24
C ALA A 28 9.24 0.38 19.78
N THR A 29 9.45 1.52 19.12
CA THR A 29 10.50 2.50 19.44
C THR A 29 9.88 3.79 19.97
N SER A 30 10.70 4.82 20.24
CA SER A 30 10.18 6.15 20.52
C SER A 30 9.50 6.76 19.30
N GLU A 31 8.47 7.56 19.53
CA GLU A 31 7.75 8.33 18.48
C GLU A 31 8.64 9.35 17.73
N ASN A 32 9.88 9.54 18.15
CA ASN A 32 10.86 10.38 17.46
C ASN A 32 11.93 9.57 16.72
N ASP A 33 11.85 8.24 16.78
CA ASP A 33 12.83 7.34 16.20
C ASP A 33 12.47 6.98 14.75
N LYS A 34 13.49 6.88 13.91
CA LYS A 34 13.37 6.32 12.56
C LYS A 34 13.97 4.93 12.52
N VAL A 35 13.22 4.01 11.93
CA VAL A 35 13.62 2.61 11.78
C VAL A 35 13.66 2.24 10.31
N GLN A 36 14.72 1.55 9.91
CA GLN A 36 14.81 0.94 8.58
C GLN A 36 14.92 -0.57 8.72
N ILE A 37 14.00 -1.31 8.10
CA ILE A 37 14.03 -2.76 7.98
C ILE A 37 14.44 -3.10 6.55
N VAL A 38 15.61 -3.66 6.36
CA VAL A 38 16.08 -4.13 5.07
C VAL A 38 15.70 -5.60 4.94
N LEU A 39 14.76 -5.91 4.07
CA LEU A 39 14.34 -7.28 3.76
C LEU A 39 15.32 -7.88 2.76
N ASN A 40 16.07 -8.89 3.21
CA ASN A 40 17.15 -9.52 2.46
C ASN A 40 16.91 -11.02 2.32
N GLY A 41 15.88 -11.38 1.56
CA GLY A 41 15.47 -12.78 1.37
C GLY A 41 14.73 -13.33 2.58
N VAL A 42 13.66 -12.64 2.99
CA VAL A 42 12.81 -13.07 4.11
C VAL A 42 11.55 -13.78 3.64
N LYS A 43 11.15 -14.77 4.42
CA LYS A 43 9.79 -15.31 4.37
C LYS A 43 9.21 -15.30 5.78
N ILE A 44 8.17 -14.48 6.00
CA ILE A 44 7.47 -14.36 7.27
C ILE A 44 6.02 -14.74 7.08
N ALA A 45 5.54 -15.67 7.92
CA ALA A 45 4.13 -15.95 8.06
C ALA A 45 3.75 -15.75 9.54
N CYS A 46 2.59 -15.14 9.79
CA CYS A 46 2.04 -14.99 11.13
C CYS A 46 0.59 -15.47 11.13
N SER A 47 0.27 -16.49 11.92
CA SER A 47 -1.07 -17.08 11.92
C SER A 47 -2.12 -16.27 12.69
N SER A 48 -1.71 -15.28 13.51
CA SER A 48 -2.58 -14.61 14.48
C SER A 48 -2.44 -13.07 14.53
N GLY A 49 -1.76 -12.48 13.54
CA GLY A 49 -1.53 -11.06 13.48
C GLY A 49 -0.74 -10.64 12.24
N PRO A 50 -0.25 -9.39 12.17
CA PRO A 50 0.60 -8.90 11.11
C PRO A 50 1.91 -9.68 10.97
N ALA A 51 2.42 -9.78 9.75
CA ALA A 51 3.80 -10.23 9.53
C ALA A 51 4.81 -9.16 9.98
N ILE A 52 4.48 -7.86 9.75
CA ILE A 52 5.23 -6.72 10.28
C ILE A 52 4.24 -5.78 10.96
N ASP A 53 4.47 -5.50 12.25
CA ASP A 53 3.64 -4.66 13.11
C ASP A 53 4.46 -3.48 13.65
N ILE A 54 4.26 -2.30 13.06
CA ILE A 54 4.94 -1.07 13.47
C ILE A 54 4.01 -0.32 14.43
N GLN A 55 4.20 -0.58 15.73
CA GLN A 55 3.36 -0.06 16.80
C GLN A 55 3.71 1.36 17.20
N SER A 56 5.00 1.73 17.12
CA SER A 56 5.46 3.10 17.39
C SER A 56 6.82 3.39 16.75
N ALA A 57 6.90 4.51 16.04
CA ALA A 57 8.10 5.17 15.50
C ALA A 57 7.69 6.56 14.98
N ASP A 58 8.62 7.43 14.64
CA ASP A 58 8.37 8.62 13.82
C ASP A 58 8.10 8.21 12.37
N LYS A 59 8.97 7.33 11.84
CA LYS A 59 8.88 6.82 10.48
C LYS A 59 9.54 5.45 10.35
N CYS A 60 8.91 4.56 9.58
CA CYS A 60 9.51 3.28 9.23
C CYS A 60 9.78 3.18 7.73
N PHE A 61 10.94 2.64 7.38
CA PHE A 61 11.31 2.28 6.02
C PHE A 61 11.40 0.78 5.90
N ILE A 62 10.74 0.21 4.89
CA ILE A 62 10.93 -1.18 4.45
C ILE A 62 11.70 -1.12 3.14
N THR A 63 12.95 -1.56 3.16
CA THR A 63 13.84 -1.53 2.00
C THR A 63 14.02 -2.94 1.45
N LEU A 64 13.67 -3.13 0.19
CA LEU A 64 13.83 -4.40 -0.52
C LEU A 64 15.25 -4.49 -1.07
N ALA A 65 16.06 -5.35 -0.48
CA ALA A 65 17.45 -5.52 -0.92
C ALA A 65 17.52 -6.01 -2.38
N GLU A 66 18.46 -5.49 -3.14
CA GLU A 66 18.63 -5.80 -4.55
C GLU A 66 18.77 -7.31 -4.80
N GLY A 67 18.07 -7.81 -5.80
CA GLY A 67 18.11 -9.21 -6.24
C GLY A 67 17.48 -10.21 -5.25
N THR A 68 16.83 -9.74 -4.20
CA THR A 68 16.15 -10.61 -3.22
C THR A 68 14.66 -10.77 -3.49
N GLN A 69 14.13 -11.90 -3.04
CA GLN A 69 12.71 -12.19 -3.01
C GLN A 69 12.25 -12.27 -1.56
N ASN A 70 11.23 -11.50 -1.22
CA ASN A 70 10.68 -11.44 0.12
C ASN A 70 9.19 -11.79 0.07
N SER A 71 8.69 -12.47 1.09
CA SER A 71 7.28 -12.86 1.18
C SER A 71 6.78 -12.66 2.60
N LEU A 72 5.66 -11.96 2.73
CA LEU A 72 4.99 -11.67 3.98
C LEU A 72 3.53 -12.14 3.89
N SER A 73 3.07 -12.85 4.91
CA SER A 73 1.70 -13.34 5.00
C SER A 73 1.21 -13.22 6.43
N ASP A 74 0.04 -12.68 6.60
CA ASP A 74 -0.66 -12.66 7.90
C ASP A 74 -1.64 -13.83 8.06
N GLY A 75 -2.28 -13.91 9.22
CA GLY A 75 -3.35 -14.85 9.50
C GLY A 75 -4.71 -14.35 9.04
N SER A 76 -5.64 -15.26 8.81
CA SER A 76 -7.04 -14.94 8.46
C SER A 76 -7.88 -14.43 9.65
N ALA A 77 -7.33 -14.40 10.84
CA ALA A 77 -7.93 -13.84 12.05
C ALA A 77 -6.83 -13.34 12.98
N TYR A 78 -7.09 -12.18 13.61
CA TYR A 78 -6.13 -11.58 14.51
C TYR A 78 -6.50 -11.80 15.98
N ALA A 79 -5.49 -11.95 16.83
CA ALA A 79 -5.68 -12.04 18.29
C ALA A 79 -6.06 -10.69 18.92
N SER A 80 -5.78 -9.58 18.23
CA SER A 80 -6.14 -8.20 18.62
C SER A 80 -6.67 -7.45 17.42
N GLU A 81 -7.67 -6.58 17.63
CA GLU A 81 -8.26 -5.72 16.59
C GLU A 81 -7.49 -4.40 16.37
N GLU A 82 -6.36 -4.21 17.03
CA GLU A 82 -5.55 -2.98 16.91
C GLU A 82 -4.89 -2.85 15.54
N ALA A 83 -4.41 -3.96 14.99
CA ALA A 83 -3.86 -4.04 13.66
C ALA A 83 -4.86 -4.68 12.69
N ASN A 84 -4.75 -4.36 11.40
CA ASN A 84 -5.68 -4.79 10.38
C ASN A 84 -5.05 -5.04 9.00
N ALA A 85 -3.74 -5.26 8.94
CA ALA A 85 -3.01 -5.48 7.68
C ALA A 85 -1.83 -6.42 7.87
N CYS A 86 -1.41 -7.08 6.80
CA CYS A 86 -0.20 -7.91 6.79
C CYS A 86 1.07 -7.09 7.14
N ILE A 87 1.17 -5.88 6.60
CA ILE A 87 2.12 -4.85 7.04
C ILE A 87 1.30 -3.71 7.63
N TYR A 88 1.39 -3.53 8.94
CA TYR A 88 0.64 -2.51 9.67
C TYR A 88 1.58 -1.49 10.28
N ALA A 89 1.26 -0.20 10.11
CA ALA A 89 2.03 0.91 10.69
C ALA A 89 1.13 1.96 11.34
N THR A 90 1.54 2.45 12.50
CA THR A 90 0.89 3.59 13.19
C THR A 90 1.53 4.94 12.83
N CYS A 91 2.59 4.95 12.03
CA CYS A 91 3.37 6.11 11.62
C CYS A 91 3.59 6.10 10.11
N ASP A 92 4.29 7.10 9.59
CA ASP A 92 4.74 7.14 8.20
C ASP A 92 5.46 5.85 7.80
N LEU A 93 5.01 5.24 6.71
CA LEU A 93 5.60 4.04 6.13
C LEU A 93 6.12 4.32 4.71
N THR A 94 7.37 3.97 4.47
CA THR A 94 7.95 4.01 3.12
C THR A 94 8.45 2.64 2.70
N ILE A 95 8.01 2.13 1.56
CA ILE A 95 8.54 0.93 0.92
C ILE A 95 9.41 1.37 -0.25
N ASN A 96 10.67 0.90 -0.28
CA ASN A 96 11.63 1.24 -1.34
C ASN A 96 12.61 0.09 -1.62
N GLY A 97 13.56 0.35 -2.53
CA GLY A 97 14.58 -0.63 -2.94
C GLY A 97 14.27 -1.24 -4.30
N SER A 98 15.03 -2.27 -4.70
CA SER A 98 14.93 -2.89 -6.03
C SER A 98 14.69 -4.41 -5.99
N GLY A 99 14.55 -4.99 -4.81
CA GLY A 99 14.15 -6.38 -4.63
C GLY A 99 12.66 -6.61 -4.90
N SER A 100 12.17 -7.83 -4.68
CA SER A 100 10.75 -8.14 -4.78
C SER A 100 10.12 -8.42 -3.42
N LEU A 101 8.80 -8.15 -3.34
CA LEU A 101 7.98 -8.36 -2.16
C LEU A 101 6.60 -8.89 -2.56
N ASP A 102 6.27 -10.07 -2.05
CA ASP A 102 4.92 -10.62 -2.12
C ASP A 102 4.24 -10.44 -0.75
N VAL A 103 3.08 -9.80 -0.73
CA VAL A 103 2.26 -9.54 0.47
C VAL A 103 0.92 -10.25 0.32
N SER A 104 0.60 -11.10 1.30
CA SER A 104 -0.71 -11.77 1.40
C SER A 104 -1.43 -11.28 2.64
N GLY A 105 -2.35 -10.34 2.47
CA GLY A 105 -3.26 -9.82 3.50
C GLY A 105 -4.51 -10.69 3.60
N ASN A 106 -4.44 -11.74 4.44
CA ASN A 106 -5.51 -12.73 4.57
C ASN A 106 -6.59 -12.33 5.57
N TYR A 107 -6.38 -11.28 6.37
CA TYR A 107 -7.35 -10.76 7.34
C TYR A 107 -8.16 -9.62 6.75
N ARG A 108 -7.48 -8.52 6.38
CA ARG A 108 -8.12 -7.34 5.79
C ARG A 108 -7.20 -6.74 4.71
N HIS A 109 -6.35 -5.78 5.07
CA HIS A 109 -5.53 -5.06 4.11
C HIS A 109 -4.17 -5.73 3.88
N GLY A 110 -3.59 -5.50 2.71
CA GLY A 110 -2.22 -5.91 2.43
C GLY A 110 -1.20 -5.06 3.20
N VAL A 111 -1.23 -3.75 2.94
CA VAL A 111 -0.39 -2.75 3.61
C VAL A 111 -1.25 -1.62 4.13
N PHE A 112 -1.08 -1.26 5.41
CA PHE A 112 -1.80 -0.15 6.03
C PHE A 112 -0.86 0.76 6.81
N SER A 113 -0.99 2.07 6.60
CA SER A 113 -0.40 3.11 7.46
C SER A 113 -1.47 4.03 8.03
N LYS A 114 -1.39 4.35 9.32
CA LYS A 114 -2.27 5.37 9.94
C LYS A 114 -1.94 6.79 9.51
N ASP A 115 -0.75 6.98 8.95
CA ASP A 115 -0.27 8.25 8.41
C ASP A 115 0.00 8.11 6.90
N ASP A 116 1.10 8.62 6.40
CA ASP A 116 1.48 8.53 4.99
C ASP A 116 2.00 7.14 4.61
N LEU A 117 1.54 6.60 3.50
CA LEU A 117 2.12 5.45 2.82
C LEU A 117 2.82 5.88 1.54
N VAL A 118 4.11 5.61 1.43
CA VAL A 118 4.91 5.93 0.24
C VAL A 118 5.51 4.67 -0.35
N VAL A 119 5.33 4.45 -1.65
CA VAL A 119 6.01 3.39 -2.40
C VAL A 119 6.94 4.03 -3.43
N TYR A 120 8.23 3.70 -3.34
CA TYR A 120 9.27 4.30 -4.18
C TYR A 120 10.28 3.25 -4.67
N GLY A 121 9.77 2.19 -5.28
CA GLY A 121 10.56 1.14 -5.92
C GLY A 121 10.17 -0.28 -5.52
N GLY A 122 10.87 -1.23 -6.14
CA GLY A 122 10.66 -2.66 -5.97
C GLY A 122 9.66 -3.27 -6.95
N THR A 123 9.66 -4.61 -7.02
CA THR A 123 8.59 -5.38 -7.66
C THR A 123 7.69 -5.90 -6.55
N ILE A 124 6.50 -5.34 -6.42
CA ILE A 124 5.60 -5.57 -5.29
C ILE A 124 4.32 -6.22 -5.79
N ARG A 125 3.96 -7.36 -5.19
CA ARG A 125 2.66 -8.01 -5.40
C ARG A 125 1.89 -8.02 -4.10
N VAL A 126 0.66 -7.55 -4.15
CA VAL A 126 -0.24 -7.53 -3.01
C VAL A 126 -1.51 -8.28 -3.36
N SER A 127 -1.88 -9.23 -2.50
CA SER A 127 -3.21 -9.83 -2.51
C SER A 127 -3.84 -9.56 -1.15
N ALA A 128 -5.04 -9.00 -1.11
CA ALA A 128 -5.71 -8.60 0.12
C ALA A 128 -7.20 -8.96 0.10
N VAL A 129 -7.75 -9.28 1.28
CA VAL A 129 -9.20 -9.53 1.46
C VAL A 129 -10.01 -8.24 1.38
N GLU A 130 -9.42 -7.13 1.82
CA GLU A 130 -9.95 -5.76 1.67
C GLU A 130 -8.99 -4.94 0.80
N ASP A 131 -8.53 -3.76 1.27
CA ASP A 131 -7.72 -2.87 0.45
C ASP A 131 -6.28 -3.40 0.25
N GLY A 132 -5.74 -3.20 -0.92
CA GLY A 132 -4.36 -3.58 -1.24
C GLY A 132 -3.35 -2.71 -0.50
N LEU A 133 -3.31 -1.42 -0.84
CA LEU A 133 -2.46 -0.39 -0.22
C LEU A 133 -3.35 0.69 0.39
N ASN A 134 -3.29 0.88 1.70
CA ASN A 134 -4.09 1.88 2.40
C ASN A 134 -3.21 2.79 3.24
N GLY A 135 -3.14 4.07 2.89
CA GLY A 135 -2.49 5.13 3.66
C GLY A 135 -3.54 6.13 4.12
N LYS A 136 -3.82 6.18 5.43
CA LYS A 136 -4.93 6.99 5.93
C LYS A 136 -4.77 8.47 5.61
N ASP A 137 -3.59 9.03 5.82
CA ASP A 137 -3.31 10.44 5.55
C ASP A 137 -3.00 10.69 4.08
N SER A 138 -2.21 9.83 3.44
CA SER A 138 -2.02 9.84 1.99
C SER A 138 -1.40 8.53 1.48
N VAL A 139 -1.57 8.28 0.17
CA VAL A 139 -0.76 7.30 -0.56
C VAL A 139 0.00 8.01 -1.68
N LYS A 140 1.30 7.77 -1.75
CA LYS A 140 2.19 8.32 -2.79
C LYS A 140 2.95 7.19 -3.46
N ILE A 141 2.81 7.07 -4.78
CA ILE A 141 3.53 6.08 -5.59
C ILE A 141 4.43 6.85 -6.55
N GLY A 142 5.74 6.68 -6.38
CA GLY A 142 6.74 7.42 -7.16
C GLY A 142 7.63 6.54 -8.02
N ALA A 143 7.61 5.23 -7.82
CA ALA A 143 8.32 4.24 -8.64
C ALA A 143 7.92 2.81 -8.24
N GLY A 144 8.33 1.84 -9.02
CA GLY A 144 8.14 0.41 -8.78
C GLY A 144 7.29 -0.26 -9.85
N ASP A 145 7.28 -1.59 -9.80
CA ASP A 145 6.41 -2.46 -10.57
C ASP A 145 5.44 -3.13 -9.57
N ILE A 146 4.21 -2.62 -9.51
CA ILE A 146 3.25 -2.92 -8.46
C ILE A 146 2.03 -3.62 -9.07
N SER A 147 1.70 -4.80 -8.55
CA SER A 147 0.50 -5.55 -8.92
C SER A 147 -0.35 -5.78 -7.68
N ILE A 148 -1.63 -5.43 -7.74
CA ILE A 148 -2.57 -5.51 -6.63
C ILE A 148 -3.80 -6.31 -7.06
N THR A 149 -4.19 -7.27 -6.22
CA THR A 149 -5.51 -7.92 -6.26
C THR A 149 -6.18 -7.66 -4.91
N ALA A 150 -7.28 -6.96 -4.90
CA ALA A 150 -7.97 -6.50 -3.69
C ALA A 150 -9.45 -6.89 -3.68
N GLY A 151 -9.94 -7.35 -2.54
CA GLY A 151 -11.37 -7.63 -2.32
C GLY A 151 -12.18 -6.38 -1.94
N ALA A 152 -11.56 -5.21 -1.89
CA ALA A 152 -12.13 -3.88 -1.80
C ALA A 152 -11.30 -2.96 -2.70
N ASP A 153 -10.78 -1.81 -2.19
CA ASP A 153 -10.03 -0.88 -3.02
C ASP A 153 -8.60 -1.35 -3.29
N GLY A 154 -8.14 -1.13 -4.49
CA GLY A 154 -6.74 -1.42 -4.83
C GLY A 154 -5.77 -0.52 -4.06
N VAL A 155 -5.94 0.80 -4.18
CA VAL A 155 -5.18 1.84 -3.47
C VAL A 155 -6.15 2.82 -2.83
N LYS A 156 -6.00 3.05 -1.52
CA LYS A 156 -6.93 3.89 -0.75
C LYS A 156 -6.25 4.92 0.13
N SER A 157 -6.81 6.15 0.17
CA SER A 157 -6.55 7.13 1.22
C SER A 157 -7.86 7.67 1.79
N SER A 158 -8.02 7.62 3.14
CA SER A 158 -9.31 7.70 3.80
C SER A 158 -9.50 8.88 4.76
N LYS A 159 -8.53 9.82 4.87
CA LYS A 159 -8.61 10.94 5.79
C LYS A 159 -9.55 12.04 5.29
N SER A 160 -10.69 12.18 5.94
CA SER A 160 -11.72 13.17 5.59
C SER A 160 -11.71 14.44 6.45
N THR A 161 -10.99 14.44 7.57
CA THR A 161 -11.03 15.53 8.56
C THR A 161 -10.02 16.64 8.33
N ASN A 162 -9.12 16.49 7.36
CA ASN A 162 -8.12 17.48 6.98
C ASN A 162 -8.05 17.56 5.46
N PRO A 163 -8.35 18.71 4.84
CA PRO A 163 -8.35 18.85 3.37
C PRO A 163 -6.96 18.75 2.72
N GLU A 164 -5.88 18.83 3.49
CA GLU A 164 -4.50 18.61 3.03
C GLU A 164 -4.08 17.14 3.08
N LYS A 165 -4.95 16.25 3.57
CA LYS A 165 -4.75 14.81 3.71
C LYS A 165 -5.86 14.05 2.97
N GLY A 166 -5.79 12.74 2.94
CA GLY A 166 -6.78 11.91 2.24
C GLY A 166 -6.56 11.87 0.73
N PHE A 167 -5.36 12.13 0.25
CA PHE A 167 -5.06 12.16 -1.18
C PHE A 167 -4.26 10.95 -1.65
N VAL A 168 -4.39 10.63 -2.93
CA VAL A 168 -3.53 9.68 -3.63
C VAL A 168 -2.79 10.41 -4.76
N TYR A 169 -1.47 10.20 -4.82
CA TYR A 169 -0.60 10.81 -5.82
C TYR A 169 0.29 9.76 -6.48
N VAL A 170 0.13 9.56 -7.78
CA VAL A 170 0.96 8.66 -8.58
C VAL A 170 1.80 9.50 -9.52
N SER A 171 3.12 9.48 -9.35
CA SER A 171 4.05 10.28 -10.17
C SER A 171 4.86 9.48 -11.17
N ASP A 172 5.03 8.17 -10.93
CA ASP A 172 5.78 7.28 -11.84
C ASP A 172 5.57 5.81 -11.41
N GLY A 173 6.12 4.87 -12.17
CA GLY A 173 6.04 3.43 -11.95
C GLY A 173 5.06 2.72 -12.86
N SER A 174 4.97 1.40 -12.68
CA SER A 174 3.97 0.54 -13.31
C SER A 174 3.00 0.04 -12.22
N LEU A 175 1.71 0.25 -12.43
CA LEU A 175 0.68 -0.11 -11.46
C LEU A 175 -0.42 -0.88 -12.19
N SER A 176 -0.62 -2.14 -11.80
CA SER A 176 -1.69 -3.01 -12.28
C SER A 176 -2.60 -3.36 -11.12
N ILE A 177 -3.87 -3.04 -11.21
CA ILE A 177 -4.87 -3.20 -10.15
C ILE A 177 -6.04 -4.04 -10.67
N ASP A 178 -6.45 -5.02 -9.87
CA ASP A 178 -7.67 -5.81 -9.98
C ASP A 178 -8.39 -5.67 -8.63
N ALA A 179 -9.53 -4.96 -8.60
CA ALA A 179 -10.25 -4.56 -7.40
C ALA A 179 -11.73 -4.88 -7.47
N GLU A 180 -12.30 -5.38 -6.36
CA GLU A 180 -13.73 -5.70 -6.25
C GLU A 180 -14.59 -4.47 -5.84
N ASP A 181 -13.96 -3.31 -5.58
CA ASP A 181 -14.55 -1.99 -5.31
C ASP A 181 -13.83 -0.97 -6.20
N ASP A 182 -13.33 0.14 -5.66
CA ASP A 182 -12.60 1.13 -6.45
C ASP A 182 -11.15 0.69 -6.76
N GLY A 183 -10.69 0.98 -7.96
CA GLY A 183 -9.29 0.74 -8.31
C GLY A 183 -8.34 1.63 -7.49
N ILE A 184 -8.56 2.94 -7.52
CA ILE A 184 -7.85 3.93 -6.70
C ILE A 184 -8.86 4.90 -6.09
N GLN A 185 -8.94 4.94 -4.76
CA GLN A 185 -9.83 5.82 -4.01
C GLN A 185 -9.06 6.88 -3.21
N ALA A 186 -9.44 8.14 -3.37
CA ALA A 186 -8.93 9.26 -2.59
C ALA A 186 -10.07 10.04 -1.93
N LYS A 187 -9.91 10.40 -0.66
CA LYS A 187 -10.94 11.16 0.08
C LYS A 187 -10.95 12.66 -0.25
N THR A 188 -9.86 13.19 -0.79
CA THR A 188 -9.76 14.62 -1.08
C THR A 188 -9.25 14.92 -2.48
N TYR A 189 -8.18 14.28 -2.91
CA TYR A 189 -7.55 14.57 -4.19
C TYR A 189 -6.87 13.34 -4.77
N LEU A 190 -7.22 13.00 -6.00
CA LEU A 190 -6.53 11.95 -6.77
C LEU A 190 -5.77 12.59 -7.91
N CYS A 191 -4.45 12.40 -7.94
CA CYS A 191 -3.61 12.91 -9.01
C CYS A 191 -2.77 11.83 -9.65
N ILE A 192 -2.94 11.65 -10.95
CA ILE A 192 -2.05 10.86 -11.79
C ILE A 192 -1.15 11.84 -12.56
N ALA A 193 0.12 11.91 -12.17
CA ALA A 193 1.10 12.81 -12.77
C ALA A 193 2.08 12.08 -13.71
N GLY A 194 2.09 10.75 -13.69
CA GLY A 194 2.96 9.93 -14.54
C GLY A 194 2.76 8.44 -14.30
N GLY A 195 3.61 7.63 -14.91
CA GLY A 195 3.59 6.19 -14.81
C GLY A 195 2.73 5.48 -15.87
N SER A 196 2.67 4.16 -15.76
CA SER A 196 1.82 3.28 -16.56
C SER A 196 0.84 2.59 -15.63
N ILE A 197 -0.45 2.89 -15.75
CA ILE A 197 -1.48 2.43 -14.84
C ILE A 197 -2.51 1.62 -15.62
N GLU A 198 -2.78 0.42 -15.15
CA GLU A 198 -3.85 -0.45 -15.64
C GLU A 198 -4.76 -0.80 -14.47
N VAL A 199 -6.04 -0.52 -14.61
CA VAL A 199 -7.06 -0.78 -13.58
C VAL A 199 -8.18 -1.61 -14.17
N ASP A 200 -8.55 -2.66 -13.44
CA ASP A 200 -9.80 -3.39 -13.60
C ASP A 200 -10.53 -3.34 -12.26
N ALA A 201 -11.67 -2.67 -12.18
CA ALA A 201 -12.41 -2.40 -10.95
C ALA A 201 -13.88 -2.76 -11.11
N ALA A 202 -14.50 -3.26 -10.04
CA ALA A 202 -15.92 -3.62 -10.09
C ALA A 202 -16.84 -2.40 -9.89
N ASP A 203 -16.36 -1.33 -9.26
CA ASP A 203 -17.02 -0.02 -9.11
C ASP A 203 -16.26 1.04 -9.93
N ASP A 204 -15.74 2.09 -9.34
CA ASP A 204 -15.03 3.12 -10.07
C ASP A 204 -13.54 2.74 -10.30
N ALA A 205 -13.03 2.97 -11.52
CA ALA A 205 -11.60 2.71 -11.72
C ALA A 205 -10.73 3.74 -10.98
N LEU A 206 -11.09 5.01 -11.04
CA LEU A 206 -10.46 6.11 -10.31
C LEU A 206 -11.55 6.92 -9.61
N HIS A 207 -11.44 7.05 -8.28
CA HIS A 207 -12.44 7.74 -7.46
C HIS A 207 -11.81 8.82 -6.59
N SER A 208 -12.41 10.00 -6.56
CA SER A 208 -12.09 11.04 -5.58
C SER A 208 -13.36 11.70 -5.06
N ASP A 209 -13.55 11.73 -3.74
CA ASP A 209 -14.70 12.41 -3.12
C ASP A 209 -14.70 13.94 -3.37
N LEU A 210 -13.59 14.54 -3.80
CA LEU A 210 -13.55 15.98 -4.09
C LEU A 210 -12.98 16.25 -5.48
N GLU A 211 -11.67 16.23 -5.66
CA GLU A 211 -11.03 16.69 -6.89
C GLU A 211 -10.10 15.63 -7.48
N GLY A 212 -9.95 15.63 -8.80
CA GLY A 212 -9.04 14.77 -9.52
C GLY A 212 -8.23 15.50 -10.58
N ALA A 213 -7.05 14.97 -10.90
CA ALA A 213 -6.24 15.50 -12.00
C ALA A 213 -5.48 14.38 -12.73
N LEU A 214 -5.49 14.47 -14.05
CA LEU A 214 -4.62 13.72 -14.94
C LEU A 214 -3.59 14.69 -15.53
N ASN A 215 -2.36 14.60 -15.05
CA ASN A 215 -1.28 15.51 -15.41
C ASN A 215 -0.20 14.84 -16.27
N GLY A 216 -0.32 13.55 -16.55
CA GLY A 216 0.64 12.78 -17.35
C GLY A 216 0.46 11.29 -17.24
N GLY A 217 1.39 10.55 -17.84
CA GLY A 217 1.41 9.10 -17.84
C GLY A 217 0.46 8.44 -18.86
N SER A 218 0.28 7.15 -18.70
CA SER A 218 -0.65 6.34 -19.49
C SER A 218 -1.53 5.56 -18.55
N THR A 219 -2.82 5.79 -18.60
CA THR A 219 -3.81 5.13 -17.75
C THR A 219 -4.84 4.43 -18.64
N THR A 220 -5.00 3.13 -18.45
CA THR A 220 -6.03 2.31 -19.10
C THR A 220 -6.91 1.73 -18.02
N VAL A 221 -8.22 1.90 -18.16
CA VAL A 221 -9.18 1.46 -17.15
C VAL A 221 -10.30 0.64 -17.75
N ARG A 222 -10.78 -0.31 -16.96
CA ARG A 222 -12.06 -1.01 -17.06
C ARG A 222 -12.76 -0.83 -15.73
N SER A 223 -14.02 -0.46 -15.74
CA SER A 223 -14.81 -0.26 -14.52
C SER A 223 -16.25 -0.72 -14.69
N GLY A 224 -16.84 -1.12 -13.58
CA GLY A 224 -18.25 -1.46 -13.49
C GLY A 224 -19.15 -0.23 -13.46
N ASP A 225 -18.66 0.94 -13.02
CA ASP A 225 -19.38 2.23 -13.02
C ASP A 225 -18.51 3.30 -13.72
N ASP A 226 -17.91 4.24 -13.03
CA ASP A 226 -17.22 5.35 -13.66
C ASP A 226 -15.71 5.04 -13.94
N ALA A 227 -15.21 5.49 -15.09
CA ALA A 227 -13.77 5.42 -15.38
C ALA A 227 -12.96 6.39 -14.50
N PHE A 228 -13.54 7.55 -14.17
CA PHE A 228 -13.01 8.50 -13.21
C PHE A 228 -14.16 9.32 -12.59
N HIS A 229 -14.47 9.03 -11.35
CA HIS A 229 -15.44 9.76 -10.56
C HIS A 229 -14.79 10.90 -9.75
N CYS A 230 -15.38 12.09 -9.79
CA CYS A 230 -14.99 13.22 -8.94
C CYS A 230 -16.23 14.06 -8.59
N GLU A 231 -16.43 14.35 -7.30
CA GLU A 231 -17.59 15.11 -6.83
C GLU A 231 -17.58 16.59 -7.28
N THR A 232 -16.40 17.21 -7.38
CA THR A 232 -16.32 18.66 -7.59
C THR A 232 -15.58 19.06 -8.85
N LYS A 233 -14.42 18.49 -9.16
CA LYS A 233 -13.59 18.92 -10.27
C LYS A 233 -12.65 17.84 -10.77
N LEU A 234 -12.64 17.61 -12.07
CA LEU A 234 -11.61 16.83 -12.77
C LEU A 234 -10.83 17.75 -13.72
N GLU A 235 -9.52 17.77 -13.57
CA GLU A 235 -8.60 18.43 -14.50
C GLU A 235 -7.88 17.40 -15.37
N VAL A 236 -7.91 17.56 -16.67
CA VAL A 236 -7.13 16.73 -17.61
C VAL A 236 -6.17 17.66 -18.34
N ASN A 237 -4.90 17.60 -17.99
CA ASN A 237 -3.88 18.51 -18.49
C ASN A 237 -2.96 17.84 -19.52
N ASP A 238 -2.57 16.58 -19.28
CA ASP A 238 -1.66 15.82 -20.16
C ASP A 238 -1.81 14.32 -19.92
N GLY A 239 -1.20 13.49 -20.78
CA GLY A 239 -1.17 12.04 -20.68
C GLY A 239 -2.14 11.33 -21.64
N LEU A 240 -2.16 10.04 -21.54
CA LEU A 240 -3.09 9.15 -22.26
C LEU A 240 -4.04 8.53 -21.25
N PHE A 241 -5.33 8.73 -21.43
CA PHE A 241 -6.38 8.07 -20.65
C PHE A 241 -7.30 7.27 -21.58
N VAL A 242 -7.43 6.00 -21.34
CA VAL A 242 -8.25 5.09 -22.13
C VAL A 242 -9.22 4.36 -21.22
N ALA A 243 -10.50 4.61 -21.40
CA ALA A 243 -11.58 3.80 -20.81
C ALA A 243 -12.01 2.76 -21.82
N GLU A 244 -11.75 1.48 -21.54
CA GLU A 244 -12.09 0.40 -22.47
C GLU A 244 -13.54 -0.06 -22.28
N THR A 245 -14.00 -0.15 -21.02
CA THR A 245 -15.39 -0.48 -20.68
C THR A 245 -15.78 0.29 -19.42
N CYS A 246 -16.96 0.90 -19.42
CA CYS A 246 -17.66 1.46 -18.28
C CYS A 246 -19.14 1.20 -18.50
N SER A 247 -19.88 0.82 -17.49
CA SER A 247 -21.31 0.46 -17.62
C SER A 247 -22.24 1.60 -17.20
#